data_7146c5b07930326645c5dcb2584e9cc3
#
_entry.id   7146c5b07930326645c5dcb2584e9cc3
#
_cell.length_a   1.000
_cell.length_b   1.000
_cell.length_c   1.000
_cell.angle_alpha   90.00
_cell.angle_beta   90.00
_cell.angle_gamma   90.00
#
_symmetry.space_group_name_H-M   'P 1'
#
loop_
_entity.id
_entity.type
_entity.pdbx_description
1 polymer ?
#
loop_
_entity_poly.entity_id
_entity_poly.type
_entity_poly.pdbx_seq_one_letter_code
_entity_poly.pdbx_strand_id
1 'polypeptide(L)'
;MSKILVTGGSGFIGTNLVDDLCSKNHEVLNFDTKEPRNKAYTKNWVKGDILNKEELLACFTSFNPDYVIHLAARTDLDETKSIAGYAANIQGVQNVVDIINTFPNIKRTIYASSRMVCRIDYVPISFDDYCPPNLYGESKVIGEKIVNEKANHEFVIVRPTSIWGPYFQIPYRTFFDTVRTNLFFIPKNHNPKKSFGFVNNTVFQIEKILFAPKENLEQNYYLTDYPALDLKEWTDMVSMEFNGKKSAEIPMLPLKIASKTGDLLQKLGWKNPPLTTFRLNNLITNMVYDTQSLEKLCGKLPYSLKEGVVITTHWMKNN
;
A
#
# COMPACT_ATOMS: atom_id res chain seq x y z
N MET A 1 -1.85 18.49 -19.01
CA MET A 1 -2.87 18.64 -17.97
C MET A 1 -3.95 17.60 -18.23
N SER A 2 -4.29 16.78 -17.26
CA SER A 2 -5.29 15.71 -17.39
C SER A 2 -6.24 15.77 -16.21
N LYS A 3 -7.48 15.29 -16.39
CA LYS A 3 -8.47 15.11 -15.32
C LYS A 3 -8.30 13.73 -14.71
N ILE A 4 -7.97 13.67 -13.43
CA ILE A 4 -7.68 12.41 -12.73
C ILE A 4 -8.60 12.26 -11.53
N LEU A 5 -9.42 11.22 -11.54
CA LEU A 5 -10.25 10.86 -10.40
C LEU A 5 -9.52 9.83 -9.54
N VAL A 6 -9.36 10.15 -8.25
CA VAL A 6 -8.75 9.27 -7.26
C VAL A 6 -9.82 8.87 -6.25
N THR A 7 -10.23 7.62 -6.22
CA THR A 7 -11.04 7.10 -5.11
C THR A 7 -10.13 6.69 -3.97
N GLY A 8 -10.47 7.04 -2.74
CA GLY A 8 -9.61 6.77 -1.59
C GLY A 8 -8.43 7.75 -1.47
N GLY A 9 -8.55 8.95 -2.07
CA GLY A 9 -7.49 9.97 -2.05
C GLY A 9 -7.18 10.56 -0.67
N SER A 10 -8.04 10.35 0.33
CA SER A 10 -7.79 10.72 1.73
C SER A 10 -7.08 9.62 2.54
N GLY A 11 -6.81 8.46 1.92
CA GLY A 11 -6.02 7.38 2.49
C GLY A 11 -4.52 7.71 2.54
N PHE A 12 -3.69 6.75 2.99
CA PHE A 12 -2.25 6.94 3.13
C PHE A 12 -1.57 7.23 1.77
N ILE A 13 -1.64 6.29 0.82
CA ILE A 13 -1.06 6.45 -0.51
C ILE A 13 -1.78 7.58 -1.25
N GLY A 14 -3.12 7.64 -1.12
CA GLY A 14 -3.97 8.63 -1.78
C GLY A 14 -3.61 10.07 -1.43
N THR A 15 -3.31 10.37 -0.16
CA THR A 15 -2.89 11.73 0.27
C THR A 15 -1.61 12.17 -0.44
N ASN A 16 -0.58 11.30 -0.48
CA ASN A 16 0.68 11.62 -1.16
C ASN A 16 0.49 11.70 -2.68
N LEU A 17 -0.38 10.87 -3.26
CA LEU A 17 -0.68 10.86 -4.69
C LEU A 17 -1.42 12.14 -5.13
N VAL A 18 -2.45 12.55 -4.38
CA VAL A 18 -3.19 13.80 -4.67
C VAL A 18 -2.27 15.01 -4.58
N ASP A 19 -1.39 15.04 -3.56
CA ASP A 19 -0.38 16.09 -3.37
C ASP A 19 0.53 16.20 -4.60
N ASP A 20 1.11 15.09 -5.03
CA ASP A 20 2.03 15.02 -6.17
C ASP A 20 1.34 15.41 -7.49
N LEU A 21 0.18 14.81 -7.80
CA LEU A 21 -0.55 15.10 -9.03
C LEU A 21 -1.01 16.57 -9.13
N CYS A 22 -1.49 17.16 -8.02
CA CYS A 22 -1.85 18.57 -7.97
C CYS A 22 -0.63 19.47 -8.14
N SER A 23 0.52 19.12 -7.54
CA SER A 23 1.77 19.89 -7.69
C SER A 23 2.27 19.94 -9.15
N LYS A 24 1.93 18.94 -9.95
CA LYS A 24 2.21 18.81 -11.38
C LYS A 24 1.13 19.43 -12.28
N ASN A 25 0.22 20.22 -11.69
CA ASN A 25 -0.86 20.93 -12.39
C ASN A 25 -1.89 20.02 -13.09
N HIS A 26 -2.10 18.78 -12.59
CA HIS A 26 -3.26 18.00 -13.02
C HIS A 26 -4.53 18.51 -12.33
N GLU A 27 -5.67 18.36 -12.97
CA GLU A 27 -6.98 18.55 -12.37
C GLU A 27 -7.36 17.26 -11.65
N VAL A 28 -7.27 17.25 -10.31
CA VAL A 28 -7.47 16.06 -9.50
C VAL A 28 -8.75 16.17 -8.70
N LEU A 29 -9.58 15.13 -8.73
CA LEU A 29 -10.73 14.98 -7.86
C LEU A 29 -10.54 13.76 -6.95
N ASN A 30 -10.59 14.00 -5.63
CA ASN A 30 -10.55 12.97 -4.60
C ASN A 30 -11.97 12.60 -4.18
N PHE A 31 -12.40 11.37 -4.46
CA PHE A 31 -13.68 10.82 -3.99
C PHE A 31 -13.41 9.88 -2.81
N ASP A 32 -13.82 10.30 -1.61
CA ASP A 32 -13.54 9.57 -0.36
C ASP A 32 -14.61 9.87 0.70
N THR A 33 -14.88 8.91 1.54
CA THR A 33 -15.78 9.07 2.71
C THR A 33 -15.22 10.02 3.77
N LYS A 34 -13.89 10.22 3.79
CA LYS A 34 -13.16 11.05 4.76
C LYS A 34 -12.57 12.28 4.10
N GLU A 35 -12.50 13.37 4.85
CA GLU A 35 -11.80 14.57 4.42
C GLU A 35 -10.29 14.31 4.16
N PRO A 36 -9.67 15.09 3.24
CA PRO A 36 -8.23 15.01 3.00
C PRO A 36 -7.42 15.26 4.27
N ARG A 37 -6.37 14.46 4.46
CA ARG A 37 -5.40 14.67 5.55
C ARG A 37 -4.60 15.94 5.35
N ASN A 38 -4.20 16.23 4.11
CA ASN A 38 -3.63 17.51 3.73
C ASN A 38 -4.77 18.48 3.39
N LYS A 39 -5.01 19.44 4.30
CA LYS A 39 -6.11 20.41 4.18
C LYS A 39 -5.97 21.37 2.99
N ALA A 40 -4.78 21.50 2.41
CA ALA A 40 -4.58 22.30 1.19
C ALA A 40 -5.43 21.80 0.01
N TYR A 41 -5.78 20.51 -0.01
CA TYR A 41 -6.56 19.87 -1.08
C TYR A 41 -8.01 19.59 -0.73
N THR A 42 -8.58 20.29 0.27
CA THR A 42 -10.00 20.16 0.63
C THR A 42 -10.91 20.55 -0.54
N LYS A 43 -10.51 21.53 -1.36
CA LYS A 43 -11.26 21.93 -2.58
C LYS A 43 -11.29 20.86 -3.67
N ASN A 44 -10.39 19.91 -3.63
CA ASN A 44 -10.29 18.81 -4.59
C ASN A 44 -11.08 17.56 -4.12
N TRP A 45 -11.76 17.63 -2.98
CA TRP A 45 -12.45 16.50 -2.38
C TRP A 45 -13.96 16.60 -2.52
N VAL A 46 -14.54 15.47 -2.88
CA VAL A 46 -15.97 15.22 -2.85
C VAL A 46 -16.21 14.05 -1.90
N LYS A 47 -17.07 14.27 -0.90
CA LYS A 47 -17.48 13.21 0.01
C LYS A 47 -18.37 12.22 -0.72
N GLY A 48 -18.03 10.92 -0.65
CA GLY A 48 -18.87 9.86 -1.20
C GLY A 48 -18.33 8.49 -0.86
N ASP A 49 -19.19 7.49 -0.98
CA ASP A 49 -18.90 6.09 -0.73
C ASP A 49 -18.95 5.30 -2.04
N ILE A 50 -17.90 4.51 -2.33
CA ILE A 50 -17.87 3.62 -3.52
C ILE A 50 -18.94 2.52 -3.45
N LEU A 51 -19.51 2.26 -2.29
CA LEU A 51 -20.67 1.37 -2.12
C LEU A 51 -21.97 2.03 -2.59
N ASN A 52 -22.05 3.36 -2.62
CA ASN A 52 -23.16 4.10 -3.17
C ASN A 52 -22.93 4.37 -4.68
N LYS A 53 -23.51 3.53 -5.51
CA LYS A 53 -23.33 3.58 -6.97
C LYS A 53 -23.85 4.89 -7.57
N GLU A 54 -24.87 5.49 -6.99
CA GLU A 54 -25.49 6.74 -7.46
C GLU A 54 -24.58 7.94 -7.19
N GLU A 55 -24.02 8.06 -5.98
CA GLU A 55 -23.03 9.09 -5.65
C GLU A 55 -21.79 8.98 -6.55
N LEU A 56 -21.30 7.75 -6.75
CA LEU A 56 -20.14 7.50 -7.58
C LEU A 56 -20.42 7.88 -9.05
N LEU A 57 -21.57 7.49 -9.61
CA LEU A 57 -21.97 7.85 -10.98
C LEU A 57 -22.11 9.38 -11.15
N ALA A 58 -22.73 10.05 -10.20
CA ALA A 58 -22.86 11.51 -10.21
C ALA A 58 -21.48 12.20 -10.22
N CYS A 59 -20.54 11.69 -9.44
CA CYS A 59 -19.16 12.17 -9.40
C CYS A 59 -18.46 11.99 -10.77
N PHE A 60 -18.54 10.80 -11.37
CA PHE A 60 -17.98 10.54 -12.70
C PHE A 60 -18.60 11.44 -13.77
N THR A 61 -19.92 11.60 -13.77
CA THR A 61 -20.64 12.42 -14.74
C THR A 61 -20.25 13.89 -14.66
N SER A 62 -20.14 14.43 -13.45
CA SER A 62 -19.82 15.85 -13.25
C SER A 62 -18.35 16.17 -13.54
N PHE A 63 -17.44 15.27 -13.17
CA PHE A 63 -16.01 15.48 -13.34
C PHE A 63 -15.50 15.07 -14.72
N ASN A 64 -16.05 14.01 -15.31
CA ASN A 64 -15.67 13.43 -16.61
C ASN A 64 -14.15 13.19 -16.70
N PRO A 65 -13.59 12.22 -15.94
CA PRO A 65 -12.16 12.00 -15.84
C PRO A 65 -11.52 11.42 -17.10
N ASP A 66 -10.28 11.83 -17.40
CA ASP A 66 -9.41 11.16 -18.39
C ASP A 66 -8.81 9.87 -17.88
N TYR A 67 -8.53 9.82 -16.55
CA TYR A 67 -7.89 8.71 -15.86
C TYR A 67 -8.53 8.47 -14.50
N VAL A 68 -8.50 7.22 -14.05
CA VAL A 68 -9.00 6.84 -12.73
C VAL A 68 -7.93 6.07 -11.96
N ILE A 69 -7.77 6.41 -10.67
CA ILE A 69 -6.92 5.65 -9.75
C ILE A 69 -7.79 5.19 -8.59
N HIS A 70 -8.10 3.90 -8.54
CA HIS A 70 -8.96 3.31 -7.53
C HIS A 70 -8.13 2.78 -6.36
N LEU A 71 -8.01 3.59 -5.29
CA LEU A 71 -7.34 3.23 -4.05
C LEU A 71 -8.30 2.97 -2.88
N ALA A 72 -9.59 3.32 -3.04
CA ALA A 72 -10.58 3.14 -1.99
C ALA A 72 -10.74 1.67 -1.61
N ALA A 73 -10.52 1.36 -0.34
CA ALA A 73 -10.60 0.01 0.19
C ALA A 73 -10.70 0.02 1.72
N ARG A 74 -11.28 -1.03 2.30
CA ARG A 74 -11.04 -1.39 3.70
C ARG A 74 -9.71 -2.13 3.79
N THR A 75 -8.75 -1.61 4.55
CA THR A 75 -7.36 -2.12 4.59
C THR A 75 -6.93 -2.69 5.95
N ASP A 76 -7.79 -2.60 7.00
CA ASP A 76 -7.52 -3.24 8.28
C ASP A 76 -7.62 -4.76 8.17
N LEU A 77 -7.03 -5.47 9.13
CA LEU A 77 -7.04 -6.92 9.22
C LEU A 77 -7.92 -7.41 10.38
N ASP A 78 -8.78 -6.54 10.90
CA ASP A 78 -9.55 -6.80 12.13
C ASP A 78 -10.76 -7.70 11.88
N GLU A 79 -11.25 -7.74 10.64
CA GLU A 79 -12.35 -8.63 10.26
C GLU A 79 -11.85 -10.06 10.09
N THR A 80 -12.32 -10.94 10.93
CA THR A 80 -11.92 -12.37 10.96
C THR A 80 -13.10 -13.32 10.83
N LYS A 81 -14.33 -12.79 10.75
CA LYS A 81 -15.55 -13.60 10.80
C LYS A 81 -16.19 -13.79 9.42
N SER A 82 -16.23 -12.73 8.62
CA SER A 82 -16.97 -12.76 7.36
C SER A 82 -16.33 -11.88 6.29
N ILE A 83 -16.25 -12.41 5.08
CA ILE A 83 -15.81 -11.67 3.89
C ILE A 83 -16.72 -10.45 3.59
N ALA A 84 -17.98 -10.48 4.01
CA ALA A 84 -18.91 -9.38 3.85
C ALA A 84 -18.44 -8.08 4.54
N GLY A 85 -17.61 -8.19 5.58
CA GLY A 85 -16.97 -7.03 6.20
C GLY A 85 -16.03 -6.25 5.26
N TYR A 86 -15.61 -6.84 4.14
CA TYR A 86 -14.81 -6.21 3.10
C TYR A 86 -15.64 -5.81 1.85
N ALA A 87 -16.91 -5.43 2.03
CA ALA A 87 -17.78 -5.02 0.93
C ALA A 87 -17.15 -3.94 0.01
N ALA A 88 -16.42 -2.97 0.57
CA ALA A 88 -15.69 -1.96 -0.21
C ALA A 88 -14.68 -2.57 -1.20
N ASN A 89 -14.03 -3.69 -0.82
CA ASN A 89 -13.04 -4.37 -1.66
C ASN A 89 -13.66 -5.28 -2.73
N ILE A 90 -14.94 -5.57 -2.63
CA ILE A 90 -15.70 -6.46 -3.52
C ILE A 90 -16.77 -5.67 -4.26
N GLN A 91 -17.85 -5.29 -3.56
CA GLN A 91 -18.95 -4.54 -4.18
C GLN A 91 -18.51 -3.15 -4.63
N GLY A 92 -17.65 -2.47 -3.84
CA GLY A 92 -17.07 -1.18 -4.24
C GLY A 92 -16.27 -1.26 -5.53
N VAL A 93 -15.40 -2.28 -5.67
CA VAL A 93 -14.66 -2.54 -6.92
C VAL A 93 -15.63 -2.82 -8.07
N GLN A 94 -16.66 -3.64 -7.85
CA GLN A 94 -17.68 -3.92 -8.88
C GLN A 94 -18.39 -2.64 -9.34
N ASN A 95 -18.81 -1.77 -8.41
CA ASN A 95 -19.45 -0.52 -8.75
C ASN A 95 -18.54 0.39 -9.59
N VAL A 96 -17.24 0.48 -9.22
CA VAL A 96 -16.25 1.26 -9.97
C VAL A 96 -16.07 0.70 -11.38
N VAL A 97 -15.91 -0.62 -11.55
CA VAL A 97 -15.78 -1.27 -12.87
C VAL A 97 -17.03 -1.00 -13.72
N ASP A 98 -18.22 -1.24 -13.16
CA ASP A 98 -19.50 -1.04 -13.87
C ASP A 98 -19.64 0.40 -14.40
N ILE A 99 -19.31 1.39 -13.56
CA ILE A 99 -19.42 2.80 -13.95
C ILE A 99 -18.37 3.13 -15.02
N ILE A 100 -17.10 2.78 -14.82
CA ILE A 100 -16.04 3.08 -15.79
C ILE A 100 -16.36 2.49 -17.16
N ASN A 101 -16.94 1.30 -17.21
CA ASN A 101 -17.37 0.66 -18.44
C ASN A 101 -18.39 1.49 -19.24
N THR A 102 -19.08 2.44 -18.61
CA THR A 102 -20.01 3.37 -19.29
C THR A 102 -19.35 4.68 -19.75
N PHE A 103 -18.06 4.91 -19.45
CA PHE A 103 -17.29 6.11 -19.79
C PHE A 103 -16.17 5.80 -20.80
N PRO A 104 -16.46 5.78 -22.11
CA PRO A 104 -15.49 5.36 -23.14
C PRO A 104 -14.28 6.31 -23.30
N ASN A 105 -14.36 7.51 -22.74
CA ASN A 105 -13.28 8.49 -22.80
C ASN A 105 -12.19 8.28 -21.76
N ILE A 106 -12.37 7.38 -20.79
CA ILE A 106 -11.36 7.05 -19.79
C ILE A 106 -10.23 6.28 -20.47
N LYS A 107 -9.04 6.88 -20.48
CA LYS A 107 -7.85 6.36 -21.17
C LYS A 107 -7.24 5.18 -20.44
N ARG A 108 -7.23 5.21 -19.10
CA ARG A 108 -6.69 4.12 -18.26
C ARG A 108 -7.20 4.21 -16.83
N THR A 109 -7.37 3.03 -16.22
CA THR A 109 -7.66 2.88 -14.80
C THR A 109 -6.57 2.10 -14.09
N ILE A 110 -6.12 2.57 -12.92
CA ILE A 110 -5.26 1.79 -12.02
C ILE A 110 -6.12 1.28 -10.86
N TYR A 111 -6.13 -0.03 -10.64
CA TYR A 111 -6.81 -0.67 -9.53
C TYR A 111 -5.80 -1.13 -8.48
N ALA A 112 -5.91 -0.61 -7.25
CA ALA A 112 -5.06 -1.03 -6.15
C ALA A 112 -5.56 -2.32 -5.49
N SER A 113 -4.82 -3.39 -5.71
CA SER A 113 -4.90 -4.64 -4.98
C SER A 113 -3.95 -4.63 -3.75
N SER A 114 -3.31 -5.72 -3.45
CA SER A 114 -2.35 -5.87 -2.37
C SER A 114 -1.42 -7.05 -2.61
N ARG A 115 -0.20 -6.98 -2.10
CA ARG A 115 0.67 -8.15 -2.02
C ARG A 115 0.05 -9.30 -1.21
N MET A 116 -0.95 -9.00 -0.35
CA MET A 116 -1.61 -10.01 0.50
C MET A 116 -2.57 -10.93 -0.25
N VAL A 117 -2.67 -10.82 -1.56
CA VAL A 117 -3.26 -11.89 -2.40
C VAL A 117 -2.45 -13.19 -2.31
N CYS A 118 -1.18 -13.10 -1.83
CA CYS A 118 -0.35 -14.25 -1.46
C CYS A 118 0.25 -14.03 -0.06
N ARG A 119 0.35 -15.11 0.72
CA ARG A 119 1.07 -15.07 2.00
C ARG A 119 2.57 -14.84 1.78
N ILE A 120 3.26 -14.36 2.81
CA ILE A 120 4.73 -14.32 2.84
C ILE A 120 5.21 -15.78 2.73
N ASP A 121 6.36 -16.03 2.12
CA ASP A 121 6.94 -17.34 1.84
C ASP A 121 6.28 -18.16 0.69
N TYR A 122 5.19 -17.68 0.13
CA TYR A 122 4.63 -18.23 -1.08
C TYR A 122 5.14 -17.48 -2.32
N VAL A 123 5.72 -18.22 -3.25
CA VAL A 123 6.20 -17.68 -4.52
C VAL A 123 5.21 -18.06 -5.60
N PRO A 124 4.35 -17.11 -6.06
CA PRO A 124 3.38 -17.41 -7.10
C PRO A 124 4.08 -17.66 -8.44
N ILE A 125 3.58 -18.63 -9.19
CA ILE A 125 4.09 -18.95 -10.54
C ILE A 125 3.54 -18.02 -11.63
N SER A 126 2.46 -17.30 -11.33
CA SER A 126 1.81 -16.31 -12.19
C SER A 126 1.07 -15.27 -11.34
N PHE A 127 0.58 -14.19 -11.94
CA PHE A 127 -0.19 -13.18 -11.21
C PHE A 127 -1.55 -13.67 -10.70
N ASP A 128 -2.13 -14.69 -11.30
CA ASP A 128 -3.39 -15.32 -10.92
C ASP A 128 -3.23 -16.54 -10.01
N ASP A 129 -2.00 -16.87 -9.62
CA ASP A 129 -1.70 -17.87 -8.61
C ASP A 129 -1.81 -17.25 -7.22
N TYR A 130 -2.96 -17.45 -6.59
CA TYR A 130 -3.33 -16.81 -5.33
C TYR A 130 -3.18 -17.76 -4.14
N CYS A 131 -2.67 -17.21 -3.01
CA CYS A 131 -2.59 -17.91 -1.73
C CYS A 131 -2.82 -16.92 -0.56
N PRO A 132 -4.04 -16.34 -0.43
CA PRO A 132 -4.30 -15.28 0.54
C PRO A 132 -4.20 -15.81 1.97
N PRO A 133 -3.57 -15.04 2.90
CA PRO A 133 -3.38 -15.47 4.29
C PRO A 133 -4.59 -15.20 5.19
N ASN A 134 -5.55 -14.38 4.75
CA ASN A 134 -6.68 -13.93 5.54
C ASN A 134 -7.80 -13.36 4.67
N LEU A 135 -8.94 -13.01 5.28
CA LEU A 135 -10.11 -12.45 4.59
C LEU A 135 -9.82 -11.14 3.82
N TYR A 136 -8.91 -10.30 4.33
CA TYR A 136 -8.48 -9.12 3.57
C TYR A 136 -7.81 -9.52 2.25
N GLY A 137 -6.84 -10.44 2.29
CA GLY A 137 -6.19 -10.96 1.09
C GLY A 137 -7.20 -11.59 0.13
N GLU A 138 -8.12 -12.41 0.66
CA GLU A 138 -9.20 -13.02 -0.12
C GLU A 138 -10.09 -11.97 -0.79
N SER A 139 -10.47 -10.90 -0.07
CA SER A 139 -11.26 -9.80 -0.64
C SER A 139 -10.55 -9.10 -1.81
N LYS A 140 -9.21 -8.98 -1.73
CA LYS A 140 -8.41 -8.41 -2.81
C LYS A 140 -8.32 -9.37 -4.01
N VAL A 141 -8.21 -10.68 -3.78
CA VAL A 141 -8.30 -11.69 -4.85
C VAL A 141 -9.65 -11.59 -5.58
N ILE A 142 -10.76 -11.49 -4.85
CA ILE A 142 -12.09 -11.33 -5.45
C ILE A 142 -12.15 -10.03 -6.26
N GLY A 143 -11.61 -8.92 -5.74
CA GLY A 143 -11.54 -7.65 -6.45
C GLY A 143 -10.73 -7.74 -7.76
N GLU A 144 -9.56 -8.40 -7.75
CA GLU A 144 -8.78 -8.63 -8.98
C GLU A 144 -9.55 -9.45 -10.02
N LYS A 145 -10.25 -10.53 -9.58
CA LYS A 145 -11.10 -11.35 -10.47
C LYS A 145 -12.22 -10.52 -11.10
N ILE A 146 -12.91 -9.68 -10.31
CA ILE A 146 -13.94 -8.77 -10.82
C ILE A 146 -13.37 -7.86 -11.93
N VAL A 147 -12.21 -7.26 -11.69
CA VAL A 147 -11.56 -6.39 -12.69
C VAL A 147 -11.21 -7.16 -13.95
N ASN A 148 -10.53 -8.32 -13.81
CA ASN A 148 -10.10 -9.13 -14.95
C ASN A 148 -11.28 -9.67 -15.79
N GLU A 149 -12.40 -10.02 -15.15
CA GLU A 149 -13.56 -10.62 -15.82
C GLU A 149 -14.50 -9.58 -16.44
N LYS A 150 -14.60 -8.38 -15.85
CA LYS A 150 -15.68 -7.44 -16.17
C LYS A 150 -15.23 -6.10 -16.73
N ALA A 151 -13.94 -5.70 -16.58
CA ALA A 151 -13.47 -4.46 -17.14
C ALA A 151 -13.35 -4.57 -18.67
N ASN A 152 -14.00 -3.65 -19.40
CA ASN A 152 -13.94 -3.54 -20.86
C ASN A 152 -13.15 -2.31 -21.33
N HIS A 153 -12.35 -1.73 -20.44
CA HIS A 153 -11.50 -0.56 -20.65
C HIS A 153 -10.05 -0.90 -20.36
N GLU A 154 -9.12 -0.01 -20.70
CA GLU A 154 -7.71 -0.20 -20.40
C GLU A 154 -7.44 -0.06 -18.91
N PHE A 155 -6.82 -1.07 -18.30
CA PHE A 155 -6.52 -1.05 -16.88
C PHE A 155 -5.18 -1.71 -16.54
N VAL A 156 -4.68 -1.36 -15.34
CA VAL A 156 -3.54 -2.00 -14.68
C VAL A 156 -3.90 -2.29 -13.23
N ILE A 157 -3.61 -3.51 -12.76
CA ILE A 157 -3.71 -3.86 -11.35
C ILE A 157 -2.36 -3.65 -10.68
N VAL A 158 -2.35 -2.93 -9.58
CA VAL A 158 -1.13 -2.74 -8.80
C VAL A 158 -1.27 -3.41 -7.43
N ARG A 159 -0.21 -4.07 -6.98
CA ARG A 159 -0.12 -4.75 -5.67
C ARG A 159 0.90 -4.02 -4.80
N PRO A 160 0.50 -2.96 -4.07
CA PRO A 160 1.38 -2.32 -3.10
C PRO A 160 1.90 -3.34 -2.10
N THR A 161 3.20 -3.26 -1.81
CA THR A 161 3.84 -4.10 -0.81
C THR A 161 3.73 -3.46 0.59
N SER A 162 4.74 -3.54 1.43
CA SER A 162 4.78 -2.82 2.70
C SER A 162 5.23 -1.38 2.45
N ILE A 163 4.26 -0.50 2.18
CA ILE A 163 4.54 0.91 1.90
C ILE A 163 4.70 1.68 3.22
N TRP A 164 5.66 2.59 3.27
CA TRP A 164 5.98 3.43 4.43
C TRP A 164 6.28 4.87 4.02
N GLY A 165 6.15 5.82 4.94
CA GLY A 165 6.38 7.23 4.66
C GLY A 165 5.35 8.17 5.29
N PRO A 166 5.37 9.47 4.98
CA PRO A 166 4.41 10.45 5.49
C PRO A 166 2.96 10.02 5.35
N TYR A 167 2.14 10.31 6.36
CA TYR A 167 0.71 9.95 6.48
C TYR A 167 0.40 8.45 6.69
N PHE A 168 1.43 7.58 6.83
CA PHE A 168 1.19 6.16 7.11
C PHE A 168 0.55 5.94 8.49
N GLN A 169 -0.09 4.79 8.65
CA GLN A 169 -0.82 4.40 9.86
C GLN A 169 -0.36 3.02 10.34
N ILE A 170 -0.92 2.59 11.45
CA ILE A 170 -0.80 1.21 11.93
C ILE A 170 -1.29 0.27 10.80
N PRO A 171 -0.60 -0.86 10.53
CA PRO A 171 0.48 -1.42 11.36
C PRO A 171 1.90 -0.93 11.04
N TYR A 172 2.14 -0.31 9.88
CA TYR A 172 3.50 0.05 9.43
C TYR A 172 4.15 1.14 10.30
N ARG A 173 3.36 2.10 10.79
CA ARG A 173 3.85 3.13 11.73
C ARG A 173 4.40 2.51 13.02
N THR A 174 3.83 1.39 13.48
CA THR A 174 4.27 0.70 14.71
C THR A 174 5.75 0.35 14.68
N PHE A 175 6.30 -0.03 13.53
CA PHE A 175 7.74 -0.30 13.39
C PHE A 175 8.55 0.96 13.73
N PHE A 176 8.24 2.09 13.11
CA PHE A 176 8.94 3.36 13.34
C PHE A 176 8.79 3.85 14.79
N ASP A 177 7.59 3.75 15.37
CA ASP A 177 7.35 4.10 16.77
C ASP A 177 8.17 3.23 17.72
N THR A 178 8.28 1.93 17.45
CA THR A 178 9.07 0.99 18.26
C THR A 178 10.57 1.27 18.14
N VAL A 179 11.05 1.62 16.94
CA VAL A 179 12.45 2.04 16.75
C VAL A 179 12.73 3.36 17.49
N ARG A 180 11.82 4.34 17.39
CA ARG A 180 11.94 5.65 18.07
C ARG A 180 12.06 5.51 19.58
N THR A 181 11.35 4.55 20.17
CA THR A 181 11.39 4.27 21.62
C THR A 181 12.54 3.36 22.06
N ASN A 182 13.45 2.98 21.15
CA ASN A 182 14.54 2.02 21.39
C ASN A 182 14.07 0.61 21.84
N LEU A 183 12.85 0.25 21.51
CA LEU A 183 12.26 -1.06 21.84
C LEU A 183 12.28 -2.05 20.68
N PHE A 184 12.84 -1.66 19.54
CA PHE A 184 13.00 -2.54 18.39
C PHE A 184 14.38 -3.22 18.42
N PHE A 185 14.37 -4.54 18.24
CA PHE A 185 15.57 -5.38 18.25
C PHE A 185 15.69 -6.16 16.95
N ILE A 186 16.90 -6.22 16.43
CA ILE A 186 17.22 -6.99 15.23
C ILE A 186 17.71 -8.39 15.65
N PRO A 187 17.18 -9.46 15.04
CA PRO A 187 17.70 -10.79 15.29
C PRO A 187 19.14 -10.92 14.79
N LYS A 188 20.09 -11.26 15.70
CA LYS A 188 21.50 -11.44 15.36
C LYS A 188 21.65 -12.52 14.29
N ASN A 189 22.52 -12.28 13.30
CA ASN A 189 22.82 -13.18 12.18
C ASN A 189 21.61 -13.46 11.26
N HIS A 190 20.57 -12.59 11.27
CA HIS A 190 19.42 -12.68 10.37
C HIS A 190 19.22 -11.31 9.72
N ASN A 191 19.38 -11.29 8.41
CA ASN A 191 19.26 -10.07 7.64
C ASN A 191 18.43 -10.32 6.36
N PRO A 192 17.12 -10.47 6.50
CA PRO A 192 16.26 -10.73 5.36
C PRO A 192 16.14 -9.53 4.44
N LYS A 193 16.03 -9.81 3.15
CA LYS A 193 15.68 -8.81 2.13
C LYS A 193 14.18 -8.58 2.11
N LYS A 194 13.79 -7.30 1.96
CA LYS A 194 12.39 -6.86 1.96
C LYS A 194 12.09 -5.96 0.77
N SER A 195 11.10 -6.33 0.00
CA SER A 195 10.46 -5.44 -0.98
C SER A 195 9.50 -4.51 -0.26
N PHE A 196 10.03 -3.47 0.38
CA PHE A 196 9.25 -2.39 0.99
C PHE A 196 9.33 -1.16 0.08
N GLY A 197 8.28 -0.34 0.05
CA GLY A 197 8.22 0.83 -0.80
C GLY A 197 8.11 2.12 -0.01
N PHE A 198 8.96 3.11 -0.31
CA PHE A 198 8.76 4.46 0.16
C PHE A 198 7.60 5.12 -0.60
N VAL A 199 6.68 5.75 0.11
CA VAL A 199 5.40 6.20 -0.48
C VAL A 199 5.58 7.15 -1.68
N ASN A 200 6.58 8.05 -1.66
CA ASN A 200 6.79 8.96 -2.79
C ASN A 200 7.35 8.22 -4.02
N ASN A 201 8.13 7.15 -3.83
CA ASN A 201 8.52 6.26 -4.91
C ASN A 201 7.31 5.49 -5.46
N THR A 202 6.41 5.04 -4.56
CA THR A 202 5.16 4.37 -4.95
C THR A 202 4.26 5.31 -5.77
N VAL A 203 4.13 6.57 -5.36
CA VAL A 203 3.40 7.61 -6.11
C VAL A 203 4.00 7.83 -7.49
N PHE A 204 5.33 7.95 -7.58
CA PHE A 204 6.04 8.05 -8.86
C PHE A 204 5.80 6.83 -9.75
N GLN A 205 5.80 5.61 -9.20
CA GLN A 205 5.50 4.38 -9.94
C GLN A 205 4.07 4.37 -10.48
N ILE A 206 3.09 4.78 -9.66
CA ILE A 206 1.68 4.92 -10.08
C ILE A 206 1.56 5.92 -11.24
N GLU A 207 2.22 7.06 -11.15
CA GLU A 207 2.21 8.07 -12.22
C GLU A 207 2.83 7.54 -13.51
N LYS A 208 3.99 6.86 -13.42
CA LYS A 208 4.63 6.23 -14.58
C LYS A 208 3.73 5.20 -15.26
N ILE A 209 3.06 4.35 -14.49
CA ILE A 209 2.07 3.39 -14.99
C ILE A 209 0.88 4.12 -15.63
N LEU A 210 0.39 5.19 -15.02
CA LEU A 210 -0.77 5.93 -15.51
C LEU A 210 -0.55 6.52 -16.89
N PHE A 211 0.64 7.07 -17.16
CA PHE A 211 0.93 7.82 -18.38
C PHE A 211 1.81 7.08 -19.39
N ALA A 212 2.24 5.86 -19.12
CA ALA A 212 3.06 5.09 -20.05
C ALA A 212 2.29 4.74 -21.33
N PRO A 213 2.94 4.62 -22.49
CA PRO A 213 2.36 3.99 -23.67
C PRO A 213 1.88 2.57 -23.36
N LYS A 214 0.75 2.16 -23.95
CA LYS A 214 0.12 0.85 -23.68
C LYS A 214 1.06 -0.31 -23.96
N GLU A 215 1.84 -0.22 -25.01
CA GLU A 215 2.80 -1.23 -25.47
C GLU A 215 3.97 -1.46 -24.49
N ASN A 216 4.16 -0.57 -23.53
CA ASN A 216 5.21 -0.65 -22.50
C ASN A 216 4.69 -1.16 -21.16
N LEU A 217 3.40 -1.51 -21.09
CA LEU A 217 2.75 -1.91 -19.84
C LEU A 217 2.56 -3.40 -19.73
N GLU A 218 2.81 -3.90 -18.52
CA GLU A 218 2.23 -5.15 -18.05
C GLU A 218 0.86 -4.90 -17.42
N GLN A 219 0.04 -5.92 -17.36
CA GLN A 219 -1.28 -5.81 -16.75
C GLN A 219 -1.22 -5.70 -15.21
N ASN A 220 -0.14 -6.18 -14.60
CA ASN A 220 0.02 -6.25 -13.16
C ASN A 220 1.42 -5.86 -12.72
N TYR A 221 1.53 -5.11 -11.59
CA TYR A 221 2.80 -4.74 -10.98
C TYR A 221 2.76 -4.86 -9.45
N TYR A 222 3.86 -5.33 -8.86
CA TYR A 222 4.12 -5.10 -7.44
C TYR A 222 4.74 -3.71 -7.26
N LEU A 223 4.09 -2.83 -6.49
CA LEU A 223 4.66 -1.52 -6.16
C LEU A 223 5.58 -1.65 -4.95
N THR A 224 6.85 -1.38 -5.15
CA THR A 224 7.90 -1.50 -4.14
C THR A 224 9.16 -0.76 -4.59
N ASP A 225 10.04 -0.43 -3.67
CA ASP A 225 11.36 0.04 -4.04
C ASP A 225 12.24 -1.12 -4.54
N TYR A 226 13.21 -0.80 -5.38
CA TYR A 226 14.19 -1.74 -5.89
C TYR A 226 15.61 -1.12 -5.87
N PRO A 227 16.66 -1.95 -5.59
CA PRO A 227 16.56 -3.36 -5.18
C PRO A 227 15.87 -3.52 -3.82
N ALA A 228 15.41 -4.76 -3.51
CA ALA A 228 14.84 -5.08 -2.20
C ALA A 228 15.80 -4.65 -1.08
N LEU A 229 15.29 -3.93 -0.09
CA LEU A 229 16.08 -3.36 0.99
C LEU A 229 16.58 -4.45 1.96
N ASP A 230 17.73 -4.15 2.55
CA ASP A 230 18.29 -4.87 3.68
C ASP A 230 17.60 -4.41 4.96
N LEU A 231 16.94 -5.34 5.67
CA LEU A 231 16.13 -4.96 6.84
C LEU A 231 16.98 -4.32 7.94
N LYS A 232 18.20 -4.84 8.15
CA LYS A 232 19.11 -4.30 9.17
C LYS A 232 19.57 -2.89 8.80
N GLU A 233 20.01 -2.69 7.55
CA GLU A 233 20.45 -1.39 7.06
C GLU A 233 19.33 -0.34 7.21
N TRP A 234 18.12 -0.67 6.76
CA TRP A 234 16.96 0.20 6.89
C TRP A 234 16.64 0.55 8.35
N THR A 235 16.63 -0.47 9.24
CA THR A 235 16.36 -0.27 10.66
C THR A 235 17.43 0.59 11.33
N ASP A 236 18.71 0.35 10.99
CA ASP A 236 19.85 1.13 11.50
C ASP A 236 19.74 2.61 11.05
N MET A 237 19.38 2.88 9.78
CA MET A 237 19.14 4.23 9.29
C MET A 237 18.01 4.93 10.06
N VAL A 238 16.86 4.26 10.25
CA VAL A 238 15.73 4.81 11.02
C VAL A 238 16.13 5.10 12.47
N SER A 239 16.88 4.18 13.10
CA SER A 239 17.36 4.35 14.47
C SER A 239 18.39 5.47 14.61
N MET A 240 19.28 5.63 13.65
CA MET A 240 20.23 6.76 13.62
C MET A 240 19.52 8.12 13.55
N GLU A 241 18.48 8.22 12.72
CA GLU A 241 17.71 9.47 12.57
C GLU A 241 16.89 9.83 13.82
N PHE A 242 16.37 8.85 14.56
CA PHE A 242 15.62 9.10 15.78
C PHE A 242 16.51 9.21 17.02
N ASN A 243 17.52 8.33 17.14
CA ASN A 243 18.19 8.03 18.40
C ASN A 243 19.72 8.30 18.37
N GLY A 244 20.28 8.65 17.21
CA GLY A 244 21.73 8.85 17.03
C GLY A 244 22.58 7.59 17.20
N LYS A 245 21.97 6.39 17.20
CA LYS A 245 22.66 5.10 17.35
C LYS A 245 21.94 4.02 16.56
N LYS A 246 22.66 2.93 16.22
CA LYS A 246 22.10 1.75 15.55
C LYS A 246 21.18 0.97 16.48
N SER A 247 20.30 0.19 15.89
CA SER A 247 19.41 -0.72 16.64
C SER A 247 20.21 -1.86 17.30
N ALA A 248 19.75 -2.26 18.48
CA ALA A 248 20.40 -3.36 19.20
C ALA A 248 20.10 -4.72 18.55
N GLU A 249 21.12 -5.59 18.51
CA GLU A 249 20.97 -6.96 18.04
C GLU A 249 20.79 -7.92 19.23
N ILE A 250 19.82 -8.81 19.13
CA ILE A 250 19.54 -9.83 20.15
C ILE A 250 19.65 -11.23 19.53
N PRO A 251 20.25 -12.19 20.25
CA PRO A 251 20.25 -13.60 19.81
C PRO A 251 18.83 -14.11 19.56
N MET A 252 18.69 -15.06 18.64
CA MET A 252 17.38 -15.58 18.22
C MET A 252 16.60 -16.25 19.37
N LEU A 253 17.27 -16.91 20.31
CA LEU A 253 16.62 -17.69 21.37
C LEU A 253 15.72 -16.82 22.29
N PRO A 254 16.19 -15.69 22.85
CA PRO A 254 15.33 -14.76 23.59
C PRO A 254 14.12 -14.27 22.81
N LEU A 255 14.29 -13.97 21.52
CA LEU A 255 13.20 -13.52 20.65
C LEU A 255 12.14 -14.61 20.43
N LYS A 256 12.56 -15.87 20.26
CA LYS A 256 11.63 -17.01 20.18
C LYS A 256 10.85 -17.22 21.47
N ILE A 257 11.48 -17.05 22.65
CA ILE A 257 10.79 -17.14 23.93
C ILE A 257 9.77 -15.99 24.05
N ALA A 258 10.20 -14.76 23.80
CA ALA A 258 9.34 -13.58 23.86
C ALA A 258 8.14 -13.70 22.88
N SER A 259 8.37 -14.23 21.68
CA SER A 259 7.29 -14.42 20.70
C SER A 259 6.23 -15.43 21.15
N LYS A 260 6.64 -16.56 21.76
CA LYS A 260 5.72 -17.55 22.33
C LYS A 260 4.96 -16.98 23.53
N THR A 261 5.61 -16.17 24.38
CA THR A 261 4.95 -15.44 25.46
C THR A 261 3.90 -14.47 24.90
N GLY A 262 4.22 -13.76 23.81
CA GLY A 262 3.26 -12.91 23.12
C GLY A 262 2.05 -13.67 22.57
N ASP A 263 2.25 -14.85 21.99
CA ASP A 263 1.14 -15.70 21.53
C ASP A 263 0.23 -16.15 22.69
N LEU A 264 0.82 -16.46 23.84
CA LEU A 264 0.05 -16.80 25.06
C LEU A 264 -0.76 -15.59 25.56
N LEU A 265 -0.13 -14.42 25.64
CA LEU A 265 -0.81 -13.19 26.06
C LEU A 265 -1.94 -12.80 25.09
N GLN A 266 -1.76 -13.03 23.79
CA GLN A 266 -2.82 -12.83 22.80
C GLN A 266 -4.01 -13.76 23.04
N LYS A 267 -3.77 -15.03 23.38
CA LYS A 267 -4.83 -15.98 23.76
C LYS A 267 -5.54 -15.59 25.05
N LEU A 268 -4.84 -14.92 25.96
CA LEU A 268 -5.40 -14.38 27.22
C LEU A 268 -6.12 -13.03 27.05
N GLY A 269 -6.28 -12.54 25.82
CA GLY A 269 -7.06 -11.33 25.51
C GLY A 269 -6.25 -10.06 25.28
N TRP A 270 -4.92 -10.10 25.33
CA TRP A 270 -4.12 -8.94 24.92
C TRP A 270 -4.08 -8.84 23.40
N LYS A 271 -4.89 -7.96 22.81
CA LYS A 271 -5.11 -7.86 21.36
C LYS A 271 -3.83 -7.63 20.53
N ASN A 272 -2.86 -6.87 21.03
CA ASN A 272 -1.68 -6.46 20.29
C ASN A 272 -0.38 -6.60 21.10
N PRO A 273 0.07 -7.82 21.45
CA PRO A 273 1.36 -8.00 22.09
C PRO A 273 2.50 -7.53 21.19
N PRO A 274 3.58 -6.96 21.74
CA PRO A 274 4.68 -6.37 20.96
C PRO A 274 5.33 -7.35 19.97
N LEU A 275 5.53 -8.60 20.40
CA LEU A 275 6.13 -9.65 19.59
C LEU A 275 5.31 -10.93 19.70
N THR A 276 4.93 -11.52 18.55
CA THR A 276 4.28 -12.83 18.41
C THR A 276 5.11 -13.70 17.48
N THR A 277 4.86 -15.00 17.46
CA THR A 277 5.53 -15.91 16.50
C THR A 277 5.28 -15.47 15.07
N PHE A 278 4.08 -15.02 14.74
CA PHE A 278 3.76 -14.46 13.42
C PHE A 278 4.64 -13.24 13.08
N ARG A 279 4.76 -12.28 14.01
CA ARG A 279 5.58 -11.08 13.81
C ARG A 279 7.06 -11.41 13.70
N LEU A 280 7.57 -12.35 14.51
CA LEU A 280 8.95 -12.80 14.45
C LEU A 280 9.24 -13.48 13.11
N ASN A 281 8.38 -14.39 12.65
CA ASN A 281 8.52 -15.05 11.37
C ASN A 281 8.53 -14.03 10.22
N ASN A 282 7.60 -13.07 10.23
CA ASN A 282 7.59 -11.99 9.25
C ASN A 282 8.88 -11.16 9.27
N LEU A 283 9.47 -10.97 10.45
CA LEU A 283 10.72 -10.22 10.61
C LEU A 283 11.90 -10.94 9.95
N ILE A 284 12.01 -12.26 10.10
CA ILE A 284 13.18 -13.06 9.69
C ILE A 284 13.05 -13.68 8.29
N THR A 285 11.88 -13.67 7.66
CA THR A 285 11.65 -14.27 6.35
C THR A 285 11.94 -13.27 5.24
N ASN A 286 12.59 -13.68 4.16
CA ASN A 286 12.72 -12.88 2.95
C ASN A 286 11.33 -12.58 2.36
N MET A 287 11.17 -11.35 1.87
CA MET A 287 9.97 -10.92 1.17
C MET A 287 10.41 -10.12 -0.06
N VAL A 288 10.68 -10.81 -1.13
CA VAL A 288 11.17 -10.22 -2.39
C VAL A 288 10.21 -10.57 -3.50
N TYR A 289 9.83 -9.56 -4.27
CA TYR A 289 8.96 -9.70 -5.45
C TYR A 289 9.76 -9.39 -6.71
N ASP A 290 9.33 -9.93 -7.83
CA ASP A 290 9.88 -9.57 -9.13
C ASP A 290 9.49 -8.13 -9.48
N THR A 291 10.49 -7.31 -9.76
CA THR A 291 10.36 -5.89 -10.08
C THR A 291 10.88 -5.55 -11.48
N GLN A 292 11.32 -6.54 -12.27
CA GLN A 292 12.01 -6.29 -13.53
C GLN A 292 11.20 -5.44 -14.51
N SER A 293 9.91 -5.75 -14.68
CA SER A 293 9.02 -4.99 -15.56
C SER A 293 8.77 -3.57 -15.01
N LEU A 294 8.63 -3.42 -13.70
CA LEU A 294 8.49 -2.12 -13.05
C LEU A 294 9.76 -1.27 -13.17
N GLU A 295 10.94 -1.88 -12.96
CA GLU A 295 12.24 -1.21 -13.12
C GLU A 295 12.48 -0.75 -14.56
N LYS A 296 12.12 -1.59 -15.53
CA LYS A 296 12.19 -1.22 -16.96
C LYS A 296 11.28 -0.03 -17.28
N LEU A 297 10.08 0.01 -16.72
CA LEU A 297 9.11 1.08 -16.94
C LEU A 297 9.51 2.39 -16.25
N CYS A 298 9.90 2.31 -14.98
CA CYS A 298 10.10 3.48 -14.13
C CYS A 298 11.54 4.01 -14.13
N GLY A 299 12.53 3.16 -14.45
CA GLY A 299 13.94 3.51 -14.37
C GLY A 299 14.40 3.75 -12.93
N LYS A 300 15.28 4.71 -12.74
CA LYS A 300 15.79 5.06 -11.40
C LYS A 300 14.68 5.73 -10.57
N LEU A 301 14.49 5.25 -9.34
CA LEU A 301 13.57 5.85 -8.39
C LEU A 301 14.05 7.25 -7.95
N PRO A 302 13.13 8.22 -7.76
CA PRO A 302 13.47 9.59 -7.38
C PRO A 302 14.07 9.72 -5.98
N TYR A 303 13.75 8.82 -5.07
CA TYR A 303 14.23 8.85 -3.69
C TYR A 303 15.01 7.58 -3.34
N SER A 304 16.20 7.76 -2.78
CA SER A 304 16.98 6.70 -2.16
C SER A 304 16.35 6.26 -0.83
N LEU A 305 16.75 5.08 -0.34
CA LEU A 305 16.34 4.59 0.97
C LEU A 305 16.62 5.61 2.09
N LYS A 306 17.82 6.23 2.06
CA LYS A 306 18.23 7.22 3.05
C LYS A 306 17.35 8.48 3.01
N GLU A 307 17.06 9.02 1.84
CA GLU A 307 16.19 10.18 1.69
C GLU A 307 14.77 9.88 2.19
N GLY A 308 14.22 8.72 1.84
CA GLY A 308 12.91 8.28 2.35
C GLY A 308 12.89 8.19 3.87
N VAL A 309 13.94 7.66 4.50
CA VAL A 309 14.07 7.59 5.97
C VAL A 309 14.09 8.99 6.57
N VAL A 310 14.90 9.90 6.06
CA VAL A 310 14.99 11.29 6.55
C VAL A 310 13.64 12.00 6.45
N ILE A 311 12.97 11.92 5.29
CA ILE A 311 11.65 12.52 5.07
C ILE A 311 10.62 11.97 6.06
N THR A 312 10.59 10.65 6.24
CA THR A 312 9.62 9.99 7.12
C THR A 312 9.84 10.34 8.58
N THR A 313 11.09 10.27 9.05
CA THR A 313 11.42 10.57 10.46
C THR A 313 11.22 12.05 10.78
N HIS A 314 11.52 12.95 9.84
CA HIS A 314 11.21 14.36 9.98
C HIS A 314 9.71 14.61 10.06
N TRP A 315 8.93 14.00 9.18
CA TRP A 315 7.46 14.08 9.23
C TRP A 315 6.92 13.58 10.57
N MET A 316 7.43 12.46 11.09
CA MET A 316 7.00 11.90 12.39
C MET A 316 7.40 12.75 13.61
N LYS A 317 8.46 13.54 13.51
CA LYS A 317 8.88 14.47 14.59
C LYS A 317 7.96 15.70 14.67
N ASN A 318 7.29 16.04 13.56
CA ASN A 318 6.45 17.25 13.45
C ASN A 318 4.93 16.96 13.45
N ASN A 319 4.52 15.69 13.47
CA ASN A 319 3.13 15.20 13.46
C ASN A 319 2.95 14.02 14.44
#